data_38e8feab92dfb4b521d6e40d7ba3a3cb
#
_entry.id   38e8feab92dfb4b521d6e40d7ba3a3cb
#
_cell.length_a   1.000
_cell.length_b   1.000
_cell.length_c   1.000
_cell.angle_alpha   90.00
_cell.angle_beta   90.00
_cell.angle_gamma   90.00
#
_symmetry.space_group_name_H-M   'P 1'
#
loop_
_entity.id
_entity.type
_entity.pdbx_description
1 polymer ?
#
loop_
_entity_poly.entity_id
_entity_poly.type
_entity_poly.pdbx_seq_one_letter_code
_entity_poly.pdbx_strand_id
1 'polypeptide(L)'
;MTSAPAPAPSQSRAIAAFVLVTLIWGSTWLVIKDQISSTVPASWAVTWRFMLASAGMFALAIVRREKLILPRPAMTVAVVMGLFQFFANFQLVYRAEGYITSGLVAVLFALLLVPNAVMGRIFLGTPIERRFVAGSSVALLGIALLLGHEYRAAPAGGAEVLAGVGLTFAAIMSASTANILQATPTARRESIIVMIAWAMLVGAMADALFAWATAGPPVLDTSPRQLGGIAYLAIVGSVLTFPLYFMLIRDWGPGKAAYNGVAVPVVAMALSTLFEGYRWSLLAGGGAALAMVGLLIALSGRK
;
A
#
# COMPACT_ATOMS: atom_id res chain seq x y z
N MET A 1 -2.43 34.28 -26.02
CA MET A 1 -1.28 33.36 -26.22
C MET A 1 -1.67 32.01 -25.69
N THR A 2 -2.11 31.11 -26.58
CA THR A 2 -2.46 29.74 -26.23
C THR A 2 -1.15 28.97 -26.05
N SER A 3 -0.83 28.60 -24.82
CA SER A 3 0.31 27.73 -24.52
C SER A 3 0.12 26.39 -25.23
N ALA A 4 1.10 25.99 -26.04
CA ALA A 4 1.12 24.67 -26.67
C ALA A 4 0.97 23.57 -25.60
N PRO A 5 0.18 22.50 -25.85
CA PRO A 5 0.06 21.41 -24.92
C PRO A 5 1.44 20.76 -24.71
N ALA A 6 1.78 20.48 -23.44
CA ALA A 6 3.01 19.79 -23.10
C ALA A 6 3.12 18.47 -23.88
N PRO A 7 4.29 18.10 -24.42
CA PRO A 7 4.46 16.87 -25.18
C PRO A 7 4.06 15.66 -24.31
N ALA A 8 3.27 14.75 -24.88
CA ALA A 8 2.87 13.53 -24.20
C ALA A 8 4.14 12.78 -23.75
N PRO A 9 4.20 12.31 -22.49
CA PRO A 9 5.35 11.57 -21.99
C PRO A 9 5.58 10.33 -22.84
N SER A 10 6.85 10.03 -23.14
CA SER A 10 7.19 8.87 -23.96
C SER A 10 6.69 7.59 -23.26
N GLN A 11 6.09 6.70 -24.02
CA GLN A 11 5.57 5.41 -23.52
C GLN A 11 6.62 4.64 -22.71
N SER A 12 7.90 4.73 -23.11
CA SER A 12 9.05 4.14 -22.41
C SER A 12 9.21 4.67 -20.99
N ARG A 13 9.00 5.98 -20.76
CA ARG A 13 9.08 6.58 -19.42
C ARG A 13 7.98 6.07 -18.48
N ALA A 14 6.77 5.92 -18.99
CA ALA A 14 5.66 5.38 -18.20
C ALA A 14 5.85 3.89 -17.89
N ILE A 15 6.36 3.10 -18.85
CA ILE A 15 6.72 1.69 -18.61
C ILE A 15 7.82 1.59 -17.55
N ALA A 16 8.88 2.38 -17.65
CA ALA A 16 9.96 2.39 -16.67
C ALA A 16 9.44 2.76 -15.25
N ALA A 17 8.57 3.76 -15.14
CA ALA A 17 7.95 4.13 -13.88
C ALA A 17 7.08 2.99 -13.33
N PHE A 18 6.28 2.32 -14.15
CA PHE A 18 5.46 1.17 -13.75
C PHE A 18 6.33 0.03 -13.20
N VAL A 19 7.38 -0.36 -13.91
CA VAL A 19 8.30 -1.41 -13.47
C VAL A 19 8.98 -1.00 -12.17
N LEU A 20 9.48 0.23 -12.08
CA LEU A 20 10.16 0.73 -10.88
C LEU A 20 9.23 0.73 -9.65
N VAL A 21 8.00 1.24 -9.79
CA VAL A 21 6.98 1.22 -8.74
C VAL A 21 6.65 -0.21 -8.33
N THR A 22 6.48 -1.12 -9.29
CA THR A 22 6.22 -2.54 -9.02
C THR A 22 7.33 -3.19 -8.20
N LEU A 23 8.59 -3.01 -8.63
CA LEU A 23 9.75 -3.60 -7.93
C LEU A 23 9.94 -3.00 -6.54
N ILE A 24 9.81 -1.67 -6.41
CA ILE A 24 9.94 -1.01 -5.11
C ILE A 24 8.83 -1.48 -4.16
N TRP A 25 7.56 -1.34 -4.52
CA TRP A 25 6.47 -1.74 -3.64
C TRP A 25 6.45 -3.25 -3.38
N GLY A 26 6.84 -4.07 -4.38
CA GLY A 26 6.99 -5.50 -4.19
C GLY A 26 8.04 -5.86 -3.12
N SER A 27 9.16 -5.13 -3.09
CA SER A 27 10.23 -5.37 -2.11
C SER A 27 9.98 -4.72 -0.75
N THR A 28 9.12 -3.71 -0.64
CA THR A 28 8.81 -3.08 0.66
C THR A 28 8.23 -4.06 1.67
N TRP A 29 7.46 -5.06 1.24
CA TRP A 29 6.89 -6.10 2.10
C TRP A 29 7.97 -6.90 2.82
N LEU A 30 9.00 -7.35 2.08
CA LEU A 30 10.14 -8.06 2.67
C LEU A 30 10.91 -7.17 3.65
N VAL A 31 11.11 -5.89 3.33
CA VAL A 31 11.80 -4.95 4.24
C VAL A 31 10.97 -4.68 5.49
N ILE A 32 9.64 -4.61 5.40
CA ILE A 32 8.76 -4.53 6.57
C ILE A 32 8.95 -5.77 7.45
N LYS A 33 8.96 -6.97 6.87
CA LYS A 33 9.20 -8.22 7.59
C LYS A 33 10.54 -8.20 8.34
N ASP A 34 11.57 -7.67 7.70
CA ASP A 34 12.89 -7.50 8.32
C ASP A 34 12.85 -6.53 9.52
N GLN A 35 12.10 -5.43 9.41
CA GLN A 35 11.95 -4.44 10.48
C GLN A 35 11.24 -5.00 11.71
N ILE A 36 10.23 -5.86 11.56
CA ILE A 36 9.50 -6.47 12.69
C ILE A 36 10.28 -7.60 13.37
N SER A 37 11.30 -8.16 12.73
CA SER A 37 12.19 -9.15 13.33
C SER A 37 13.35 -8.53 14.13
N SER A 38 13.40 -7.20 14.21
CA SER A 38 14.37 -6.44 14.99
C SER A 38 13.97 -6.32 16.48
N THR A 39 14.86 -5.76 17.28
CA THR A 39 14.59 -5.43 18.70
C THR A 39 13.68 -4.21 18.86
N VAL A 40 13.41 -3.47 17.76
CA VAL A 40 12.54 -2.29 17.77
C VAL A 40 11.09 -2.72 17.68
N PRO A 41 10.21 -2.28 18.58
CA PRO A 41 8.78 -2.53 18.48
C PRO A 41 8.22 -2.07 17.13
N ALA A 42 7.37 -2.88 16.50
CA ALA A 42 6.79 -2.59 15.19
C ALA A 42 6.13 -1.21 15.10
N SER A 43 5.49 -0.76 16.18
CA SER A 43 4.89 0.56 16.29
C SER A 43 5.91 1.70 16.18
N TRP A 44 7.11 1.56 16.78
CA TRP A 44 8.19 2.53 16.62
C TRP A 44 8.82 2.45 15.23
N ALA A 45 8.96 1.27 14.64
CA ALA A 45 9.44 1.14 13.26
C ALA A 45 8.54 1.88 12.26
N VAL A 46 7.21 1.76 12.38
CA VAL A 46 6.22 2.53 11.59
C VAL A 46 6.38 4.03 11.83
N THR A 47 6.50 4.44 13.09
CA THR A 47 6.70 5.85 13.47
C THR A 47 7.92 6.47 12.77
N TRP A 48 9.08 5.84 12.89
CA TRP A 48 10.33 6.35 12.29
C TRP A 48 10.23 6.42 10.76
N ARG A 49 9.62 5.41 10.14
CA ARG A 49 9.36 5.39 8.71
C ARG A 49 8.57 6.63 8.26
N PHE A 50 7.43 6.90 8.90
CA PHE A 50 6.55 7.98 8.43
C PHE A 50 6.97 9.36 8.91
N MET A 51 7.70 9.50 9.99
CA MET A 51 8.38 10.75 10.34
C MET A 51 9.38 11.14 9.25
N LEU A 52 10.26 10.21 8.85
CA LEU A 52 11.24 10.47 7.79
C LEU A 52 10.56 10.68 6.42
N ALA A 53 9.52 9.90 6.10
CA ALA A 53 8.78 10.06 4.85
C ALA A 53 8.04 11.41 4.79
N SER A 54 7.42 11.86 5.87
CA SER A 54 6.77 13.17 5.95
C SER A 54 7.79 14.30 5.74
N ALA A 55 8.93 14.25 6.43
CA ALA A 55 10.00 15.22 6.23
C ALA A 55 10.47 15.25 4.76
N GLY A 56 10.65 14.09 4.13
CA GLY A 56 11.00 13.97 2.72
C GLY A 56 9.92 14.54 1.78
N MET A 57 8.63 14.31 2.08
CA MET A 57 7.52 14.88 1.28
C MET A 57 7.41 16.39 1.43
N PHE A 58 7.61 16.94 2.63
CA PHE A 58 7.67 18.39 2.82
C PHE A 58 8.89 18.99 2.10
N ALA A 59 10.05 18.35 2.16
CA ALA A 59 11.22 18.79 1.41
C ALA A 59 10.95 18.79 -0.10
N LEU A 60 10.29 17.74 -0.63
CA LEU A 60 9.87 17.68 -2.03
C LEU A 60 8.88 18.80 -2.39
N ALA A 61 7.92 19.09 -1.52
CA ALA A 61 6.96 20.18 -1.72
C ALA A 61 7.66 21.55 -1.77
N ILE A 62 8.63 21.79 -0.89
CA ILE A 62 9.45 23.02 -0.86
C ILE A 62 10.27 23.15 -2.16
N VAL A 63 10.96 22.10 -2.57
CA VAL A 63 11.75 22.09 -3.83
C VAL A 63 10.87 22.36 -5.04
N ARG A 64 9.64 21.86 -5.04
CA ARG A 64 8.64 22.10 -6.10
C ARG A 64 7.89 23.43 -5.94
N ARG A 65 8.22 24.22 -4.93
CA ARG A 65 7.59 25.51 -4.63
C ARG A 65 6.07 25.44 -4.46
N GLU A 66 5.60 24.31 -3.89
CA GLU A 66 4.18 24.09 -3.60
C GLU A 66 3.74 24.93 -2.38
N LYS A 67 2.48 25.34 -2.36
CA LYS A 67 1.90 26.01 -1.18
C LYS A 67 1.66 24.98 -0.09
N LEU A 68 2.37 25.07 1.04
CA LEU A 68 2.31 24.08 2.14
C LEU A 68 1.02 24.18 2.98
N ILE A 69 0.35 25.33 2.96
CA ILE A 69 -0.86 25.56 3.75
C ILE A 69 -2.07 25.06 2.95
N LEU A 70 -2.81 24.11 3.55
CA LEU A 70 -4.06 23.60 3.01
C LEU A 70 -5.25 24.39 3.56
N PRO A 71 -6.30 24.63 2.75
CA PRO A 71 -7.59 25.11 3.27
C PRO A 71 -8.17 24.15 4.31
N ARG A 72 -8.94 24.65 5.28
CA ARG A 72 -9.51 23.85 6.35
C ARG A 72 -10.19 22.54 5.88
N PRO A 73 -11.04 22.53 4.83
CA PRO A 73 -11.66 21.29 4.37
C PRO A 73 -10.64 20.24 3.86
N ALA A 74 -9.62 20.70 3.14
CA ALA A 74 -8.56 19.82 2.63
C ALA A 74 -7.65 19.32 3.76
N MET A 75 -7.36 20.16 4.75
CA MET A 75 -6.63 19.74 5.96
C MET A 75 -7.39 18.66 6.72
N THR A 76 -8.71 18.79 6.91
CA THR A 76 -9.52 17.74 7.53
C THR A 76 -9.41 16.44 6.76
N VAL A 77 -9.48 16.47 5.43
CA VAL A 77 -9.29 15.27 4.60
C VAL A 77 -7.89 14.70 4.79
N ALA A 78 -6.83 15.53 4.80
CA ALA A 78 -5.46 15.08 5.03
C ALA A 78 -5.28 14.44 6.42
N VAL A 79 -5.89 14.99 7.46
CA VAL A 79 -5.88 14.43 8.82
C VAL A 79 -6.52 13.04 8.84
N VAL A 80 -7.73 12.91 8.29
CA VAL A 80 -8.44 11.62 8.28
C VAL A 80 -7.68 10.60 7.40
N MET A 81 -7.16 11.03 6.25
CA MET A 81 -6.27 10.19 5.44
C MET A 81 -5.04 9.71 6.21
N GLY A 82 -4.43 10.60 6.99
CA GLY A 82 -3.27 10.28 7.83
C GLY A 82 -3.58 9.17 8.83
N LEU A 83 -4.70 9.30 9.53
CA LEU A 83 -5.15 8.32 10.52
C LEU A 83 -5.48 6.95 9.88
N PHE A 84 -6.10 6.94 8.71
CA PHE A 84 -6.45 5.69 8.05
C PHE A 84 -5.28 5.11 7.24
N GLN A 85 -4.60 5.89 6.40
CA GLN A 85 -3.56 5.37 5.51
C GLN A 85 -2.24 5.11 6.22
N PHE A 86 -1.76 6.07 7.02
CA PHE A 86 -0.39 6.02 7.52
C PHE A 86 -0.29 5.54 8.97
N PHE A 87 -1.36 5.67 9.76
CA PHE A 87 -1.42 5.07 11.08
C PHE A 87 -2.12 3.70 11.05
N ALA A 88 -3.46 3.64 10.98
CA ALA A 88 -4.21 2.39 11.16
C ALA A 88 -3.78 1.29 10.17
N ASN A 89 -3.70 1.61 8.87
CA ASN A 89 -3.31 0.65 7.86
C ASN A 89 -1.93 0.04 8.16
N PHE A 90 -0.90 0.86 8.39
CA PHE A 90 0.46 0.33 8.58
C PHE A 90 0.66 -0.32 9.95
N GLN A 91 0.01 0.15 11.00
CA GLN A 91 0.01 -0.57 12.29
C GLN A 91 -0.57 -1.98 12.14
N LEU A 92 -1.61 -2.13 11.35
CA LEU A 92 -2.23 -3.43 11.08
C LEU A 92 -1.37 -4.32 10.17
N VAL A 93 -0.76 -3.74 9.10
CA VAL A 93 0.17 -4.45 8.21
C VAL A 93 1.36 -5.01 8.96
N TYR A 94 2.07 -4.18 9.71
CA TYR A 94 3.25 -4.62 10.45
C TYR A 94 2.92 -5.73 11.47
N ARG A 95 1.74 -5.69 12.07
CA ARG A 95 1.27 -6.78 12.93
C ARG A 95 0.90 -8.03 12.15
N ALA A 96 0.23 -7.88 10.99
CA ALA A 96 -0.16 -9.01 10.14
C ALA A 96 1.07 -9.82 9.69
N GLU A 97 2.16 -9.13 9.32
CA GLU A 97 3.41 -9.77 8.91
C GLU A 97 4.13 -10.51 10.07
N GLY A 98 3.73 -10.26 11.31
CA GLY A 98 4.14 -11.07 12.46
C GLY A 98 3.54 -12.49 12.45
N TYR A 99 2.38 -12.66 11.82
CA TYR A 99 1.63 -13.92 11.79
C TYR A 99 1.76 -14.69 10.47
N ILE A 100 1.91 -14.00 9.35
CA ILE A 100 1.96 -14.57 8.00
C ILE A 100 3.13 -13.98 7.21
N THR A 101 3.52 -14.61 6.10
CA THR A 101 4.62 -14.13 5.26
C THR A 101 4.27 -12.83 4.56
N SER A 102 5.30 -12.03 4.28
CA SER A 102 5.15 -10.74 3.57
C SER A 102 4.51 -10.90 2.20
N GLY A 103 4.85 -11.97 1.48
CA GLY A 103 4.25 -12.30 0.18
C GLY A 103 2.75 -12.57 0.28
N LEU A 104 2.30 -13.27 1.34
CA LEU A 104 0.89 -13.56 1.56
C LEU A 104 0.10 -12.29 1.89
N VAL A 105 0.65 -11.38 2.72
CA VAL A 105 0.05 -10.07 2.98
C VAL A 105 -0.10 -9.28 1.68
N ALA A 106 0.93 -9.27 0.83
CA ALA A 106 0.90 -8.60 -0.47
C ALA A 106 -0.19 -9.15 -1.41
N VAL A 107 -0.36 -10.49 -1.46
CA VAL A 107 -1.43 -11.13 -2.24
C VAL A 107 -2.81 -10.74 -1.73
N LEU A 108 -3.00 -10.71 -0.41
CA LEU A 108 -4.24 -10.24 0.19
C LEU A 108 -4.52 -8.77 -0.14
N PHE A 109 -3.47 -7.92 -0.11
CA PHE A 109 -3.58 -6.51 -0.46
C PHE A 109 -3.99 -6.26 -1.93
N ALA A 110 -3.78 -7.21 -2.83
CA ALA A 110 -4.35 -7.14 -4.17
C ALA A 110 -5.89 -7.05 -4.18
N LEU A 111 -6.54 -7.57 -3.12
CA LEU A 111 -7.99 -7.42 -2.91
C LEU A 111 -8.43 -5.98 -2.57
N LEU A 112 -7.52 -5.04 -2.29
CA LEU A 112 -7.84 -3.63 -2.06
C LEU A 112 -8.73 -3.04 -3.18
N LEU A 113 -8.62 -3.60 -4.37
CA LEU A 113 -9.46 -3.22 -5.52
C LEU A 113 -10.96 -3.40 -5.23
N VAL A 114 -11.34 -4.42 -4.45
CA VAL A 114 -12.75 -4.75 -4.16
C VAL A 114 -13.39 -3.71 -3.23
N PRO A 115 -12.88 -3.44 -2.01
CA PRO A 115 -13.46 -2.41 -1.16
C PRO A 115 -13.34 -1.01 -1.78
N ASN A 116 -12.27 -0.71 -2.55
CA ASN A 116 -12.19 0.54 -3.31
C ASN A 116 -13.36 0.70 -4.30
N ALA A 117 -13.76 -0.35 -5.02
CA ALA A 117 -14.87 -0.29 -5.94
C ALA A 117 -16.22 -0.17 -5.21
N VAL A 118 -16.42 -0.94 -4.14
CA VAL A 118 -17.67 -0.90 -3.34
C VAL A 118 -17.82 0.47 -2.68
N MET A 119 -16.82 0.96 -1.99
CA MET A 119 -16.86 2.28 -1.34
C MET A 119 -16.92 3.41 -2.38
N GLY A 120 -16.23 3.26 -3.52
CA GLY A 120 -16.35 4.20 -4.65
C GLY A 120 -17.77 4.26 -5.20
N ARG A 121 -18.50 3.14 -5.25
CA ARG A 121 -19.91 3.10 -5.63
C ARG A 121 -20.78 3.82 -4.61
N ILE A 122 -20.54 3.58 -3.32
CA ILE A 122 -21.37 4.12 -2.23
C ILE A 122 -21.16 5.63 -2.07
N PHE A 123 -19.90 6.07 -2.01
CA PHE A 123 -19.55 7.44 -1.64
C PHE A 123 -19.30 8.39 -2.82
N LEU A 124 -18.89 7.86 -3.97
CA LEU A 124 -18.55 8.65 -5.15
C LEU A 124 -19.48 8.37 -6.36
N GLY A 125 -20.42 7.43 -6.22
CA GLY A 125 -21.35 7.10 -7.30
C GLY A 125 -20.73 6.38 -8.51
N THR A 126 -19.49 5.90 -8.40
CA THR A 126 -18.77 5.22 -9.50
C THR A 126 -19.43 3.89 -9.85
N PRO A 127 -19.73 3.59 -11.14
CA PRO A 127 -20.37 2.34 -11.50
C PRO A 127 -19.44 1.15 -11.28
N ILE A 128 -20.02 0.01 -10.90
CA ILE A 128 -19.33 -1.29 -10.82
C ILE A 128 -19.74 -2.11 -12.04
N GLU A 129 -18.78 -2.47 -12.86
CA GLU A 129 -19.03 -3.25 -14.08
C GLU A 129 -19.20 -4.74 -13.76
N ARG A 130 -19.98 -5.47 -14.60
CA ARG A 130 -20.18 -6.92 -14.43
C ARG A 130 -18.86 -7.71 -14.49
N ARG A 131 -17.92 -7.31 -15.35
CA ARG A 131 -16.59 -7.94 -15.44
C ARG A 131 -15.79 -7.76 -14.17
N PHE A 132 -15.90 -6.61 -13.52
CA PHE A 132 -15.30 -6.36 -12.22
C PHE A 132 -15.81 -7.36 -11.17
N VAL A 133 -17.14 -7.57 -11.10
CA VAL A 133 -17.76 -8.52 -10.17
C VAL A 133 -17.26 -9.94 -10.45
N ALA A 134 -17.33 -10.39 -11.72
CA ALA A 134 -16.87 -11.72 -12.11
C ALA A 134 -15.38 -11.93 -11.78
N GLY A 135 -14.52 -10.99 -12.17
CA GLY A 135 -13.09 -11.07 -11.89
C GLY A 135 -12.77 -11.07 -10.39
N SER A 136 -13.43 -10.21 -9.61
CA SER A 136 -13.26 -10.17 -8.16
C SER A 136 -13.72 -11.46 -7.48
N SER A 137 -14.80 -12.10 -7.96
CA SER A 137 -15.24 -13.41 -7.45
C SER A 137 -14.21 -14.49 -7.71
N VAL A 138 -13.62 -14.53 -8.92
CA VAL A 138 -12.53 -15.44 -9.25
C VAL A 138 -11.29 -15.19 -8.37
N ALA A 139 -10.93 -13.92 -8.15
CA ALA A 139 -9.82 -13.56 -7.28
C ALA A 139 -10.05 -14.00 -5.83
N LEU A 140 -11.25 -13.79 -5.30
CA LEU A 140 -11.62 -14.24 -3.95
C LEU A 140 -11.54 -15.75 -3.80
N LEU A 141 -12.00 -16.52 -4.80
CA LEU A 141 -11.87 -17.99 -4.79
C LEU A 141 -10.39 -18.41 -4.80
N GLY A 142 -9.55 -17.78 -5.62
CA GLY A 142 -8.12 -18.04 -5.64
C GLY A 142 -7.45 -17.78 -4.29
N ILE A 143 -7.77 -16.65 -3.65
CA ILE A 143 -7.27 -16.33 -2.31
C ILE A 143 -7.81 -17.31 -1.25
N ALA A 144 -9.06 -17.71 -1.32
CA ALA A 144 -9.62 -18.70 -0.41
C ALA A 144 -8.90 -20.05 -0.49
N LEU A 145 -8.51 -20.49 -1.70
CA LEU A 145 -7.69 -21.72 -1.89
C LEU A 145 -6.29 -21.56 -1.30
N LEU A 146 -5.65 -20.42 -1.55
CA LEU A 146 -4.34 -20.11 -0.99
C LEU A 146 -4.37 -20.11 0.54
N LEU A 147 -5.33 -19.39 1.14
CA LEU A 147 -5.50 -19.32 2.60
C LEU A 147 -5.89 -20.69 3.21
N GLY A 148 -6.68 -21.49 2.51
CA GLY A 148 -7.03 -22.84 2.93
C GLY A 148 -5.80 -23.75 3.01
N HIS A 149 -4.83 -23.57 2.13
CA HIS A 149 -3.53 -24.24 2.21
C HIS A 149 -2.73 -23.76 3.42
N GLU A 150 -2.56 -22.44 3.57
CA GLU A 150 -1.80 -21.84 4.68
C GLU A 150 -2.36 -22.25 6.04
N TYR A 151 -3.69 -22.22 6.20
CA TYR A 151 -4.36 -22.63 7.42
C TYR A 151 -4.05 -24.10 7.81
N ARG A 152 -3.97 -24.99 6.82
CA ARG A 152 -3.66 -26.41 7.05
C ARG A 152 -2.18 -26.68 7.26
N ALA A 153 -1.31 -25.88 6.64
CA ALA A 153 0.13 -26.06 6.68
C ALA A 153 0.80 -25.32 7.86
N ALA A 154 0.07 -24.45 8.57
CA ALA A 154 0.62 -23.61 9.63
C ALA A 154 1.16 -24.44 10.82
N PRO A 155 2.47 -24.33 11.18
CA PRO A 155 3.07 -25.10 12.27
C PRO A 155 2.49 -24.76 13.65
N ALA A 156 2.12 -23.49 13.87
CA ALA A 156 1.56 -23.00 15.14
C ALA A 156 0.02 -23.09 15.18
N GLY A 157 -0.59 -23.61 14.13
CA GLY A 157 -2.04 -23.77 14.00
C GLY A 157 -2.70 -22.64 13.20
N GLY A 158 -3.87 -22.96 12.63
CA GLY A 158 -4.60 -22.04 11.74
C GLY A 158 -5.08 -20.74 12.39
N ALA A 159 -5.12 -20.65 13.73
CA ALA A 159 -5.55 -19.45 14.45
C ALA A 159 -4.62 -18.23 14.16
N GLU A 160 -3.31 -18.45 14.06
CA GLU A 160 -2.36 -17.39 13.73
C GLU A 160 -2.55 -16.89 12.29
N VAL A 161 -2.78 -17.81 11.35
CA VAL A 161 -3.09 -17.44 9.96
C VAL A 161 -4.37 -16.60 9.91
N LEU A 162 -5.42 -16.98 10.64
CA LEU A 162 -6.66 -16.22 10.71
C LEU A 162 -6.45 -14.83 11.32
N ALA A 163 -5.61 -14.71 12.36
CA ALA A 163 -5.26 -13.43 12.94
C ALA A 163 -4.55 -12.51 11.92
N GLY A 164 -3.53 -13.03 11.22
CA GLY A 164 -2.81 -12.31 10.17
C GLY A 164 -3.72 -11.86 9.02
N VAL A 165 -4.61 -12.76 8.57
CA VAL A 165 -5.63 -12.47 7.54
C VAL A 165 -6.59 -11.39 8.01
N GLY A 166 -7.13 -11.50 9.23
CA GLY A 166 -8.04 -10.52 9.81
C GLY A 166 -7.42 -9.13 9.92
N LEU A 167 -6.17 -9.05 10.41
CA LEU A 167 -5.40 -7.80 10.47
C LEU A 167 -5.18 -7.22 9.07
N THR A 168 -4.86 -8.05 8.08
CA THR A 168 -4.68 -7.61 6.69
C THR A 168 -5.98 -7.07 6.10
N PHE A 169 -7.12 -7.72 6.36
CA PHE A 169 -8.43 -7.21 5.93
C PHE A 169 -8.75 -5.85 6.57
N ALA A 170 -8.52 -5.69 7.86
CA ALA A 170 -8.70 -4.42 8.54
C ALA A 170 -7.79 -3.32 7.95
N ALA A 171 -6.54 -3.67 7.62
CA ALA A 171 -5.60 -2.78 6.93
C ALA A 171 -6.11 -2.37 5.54
N ILE A 172 -6.60 -3.32 4.75
CA ILE A 172 -7.20 -3.09 3.43
C ILE A 172 -8.41 -2.14 3.53
N MET A 173 -9.29 -2.32 4.50
CA MET A 173 -10.43 -1.44 4.72
C MET A 173 -9.98 -0.02 5.08
N SER A 174 -8.96 0.08 5.93
CA SER A 174 -8.35 1.35 6.31
C SER A 174 -7.75 2.07 5.09
N ALA A 175 -6.93 1.39 4.30
CA ALA A 175 -6.35 1.92 3.06
C ALA A 175 -7.43 2.32 2.05
N SER A 176 -8.50 1.53 1.91
CA SER A 176 -9.63 1.85 1.03
C SER A 176 -10.32 3.15 1.44
N THR A 177 -10.56 3.34 2.75
CA THR A 177 -11.13 4.59 3.28
C THR A 177 -10.29 5.80 2.86
N ALA A 178 -8.97 5.74 3.03
CA ALA A 178 -8.08 6.81 2.62
C ALA A 178 -8.08 7.04 1.09
N ASN A 179 -8.12 5.97 0.30
CA ASN A 179 -8.20 6.06 -1.16
C ASN A 179 -9.49 6.78 -1.62
N ILE A 180 -10.62 6.52 -0.98
CA ILE A 180 -11.89 7.20 -1.27
C ILE A 180 -11.82 8.68 -0.88
N LEU A 181 -11.26 9.00 0.28
CA LEU A 181 -11.06 10.38 0.72
C LEU A 181 -10.19 11.17 -0.26
N GLN A 182 -9.11 10.56 -0.77
CA GLN A 182 -8.23 11.15 -1.76
C GLN A 182 -8.93 11.38 -3.12
N ALA A 183 -9.94 10.59 -3.44
CA ALA A 183 -10.72 10.71 -4.66
C ALA A 183 -11.81 11.79 -4.58
N THR A 184 -12.04 12.38 -3.42
CA THR A 184 -13.05 13.45 -3.24
C THR A 184 -12.68 14.74 -4.00
N PRO A 185 -13.68 15.54 -4.42
CA PRO A 185 -13.42 16.82 -5.06
C PRO A 185 -12.55 17.77 -4.22
N THR A 186 -12.69 17.73 -2.90
CA THR A 186 -11.89 18.54 -1.97
C THR A 186 -10.39 18.19 -2.08
N ALA A 187 -10.04 16.91 -2.03
CA ALA A 187 -8.65 16.47 -2.12
C ALA A 187 -8.06 16.73 -3.52
N ARG A 188 -8.85 16.53 -4.59
CA ARG A 188 -8.38 16.68 -5.98
C ARG A 188 -8.04 18.13 -6.38
N ARG A 189 -8.51 19.11 -5.64
CA ARG A 189 -8.21 20.54 -5.90
C ARG A 189 -6.85 20.96 -5.37
N GLU A 190 -6.27 20.18 -4.47
CA GLU A 190 -5.01 20.49 -3.80
C GLU A 190 -3.83 19.72 -4.39
N SER A 191 -2.62 20.18 -4.06
CA SER A 191 -1.41 19.43 -4.38
C SER A 191 -1.39 18.08 -3.66
N ILE A 192 -1.25 17.01 -4.44
CA ILE A 192 -1.16 15.66 -3.89
C ILE A 192 0.07 15.49 -2.98
N ILE A 193 1.18 16.18 -3.31
CA ILE A 193 2.42 16.11 -2.54
C ILE A 193 2.18 16.71 -1.15
N VAL A 194 1.53 17.86 -1.08
CA VAL A 194 1.22 18.55 0.19
C VAL A 194 0.19 17.77 1.00
N MET A 195 -0.85 17.25 0.34
CA MET A 195 -1.85 16.39 0.99
C MET A 195 -1.20 15.17 1.65
N ILE A 196 -0.30 14.48 0.93
CA ILE A 196 0.41 13.31 1.46
C ILE A 196 1.39 13.71 2.56
N ALA A 197 2.10 14.84 2.43
CA ALA A 197 3.03 15.33 3.46
C ALA A 197 2.32 15.52 4.81
N TRP A 198 1.17 16.22 4.81
CA TRP A 198 0.36 16.40 6.01
C TRP A 198 -0.24 15.09 6.52
N ALA A 199 -0.76 14.25 5.63
CA ALA A 199 -1.30 12.94 6.02
C ALA A 199 -0.23 12.05 6.66
N MET A 200 0.98 12.00 6.11
CA MET A 200 2.11 11.25 6.70
C MET A 200 2.52 11.83 8.06
N LEU A 201 2.54 13.17 8.21
CA LEU A 201 2.86 13.80 9.49
C LEU A 201 1.84 13.44 10.57
N VAL A 202 0.55 13.56 10.25
CA VAL A 202 -0.54 13.20 11.19
C VAL A 202 -0.49 11.72 11.53
N GLY A 203 -0.29 10.85 10.54
CA GLY A 203 -0.12 9.41 10.76
C GLY A 203 1.07 9.12 11.67
N ALA A 204 2.23 9.71 11.41
CA ALA A 204 3.43 9.53 12.23
C ALA A 204 3.26 10.02 13.68
N MET A 205 2.52 11.11 13.88
CA MET A 205 2.18 11.59 15.23
C MET A 205 1.25 10.62 15.96
N ALA A 206 0.24 10.09 15.27
CA ALA A 206 -0.65 9.07 15.82
C ALA A 206 0.12 7.77 16.12
N ASP A 207 1.03 7.35 15.23
CA ASP A 207 1.93 6.21 15.44
C ASP A 207 2.82 6.42 16.68
N ALA A 208 3.40 7.59 16.85
CA ALA A 208 4.23 7.93 18.00
C ALA A 208 3.46 7.87 19.32
N LEU A 209 2.25 8.44 19.36
CA LEU A 209 1.37 8.37 20.53
C LEU A 209 0.98 6.93 20.84
N PHE A 210 0.63 6.17 19.82
CA PHE A 210 0.26 4.76 19.97
C PHE A 210 1.46 3.91 20.42
N ALA A 211 2.65 4.13 19.82
CA ALA A 211 3.88 3.43 20.20
C ALA A 211 4.26 3.73 21.64
N TRP A 212 4.17 4.99 22.05
CA TRP A 212 4.43 5.37 23.44
C TRP A 212 3.47 4.68 24.42
N ALA A 213 2.19 4.65 24.09
CA ALA A 213 1.17 4.05 24.95
C ALA A 213 1.28 2.51 25.04
N THR A 214 1.77 1.84 24.01
CA THR A 214 1.78 0.36 23.91
C THR A 214 3.15 -0.28 24.09
N ALA A 215 4.22 0.42 23.74
CA ALA A 215 5.59 -0.08 23.78
C ALA A 215 6.54 0.76 24.67
N GLY A 216 6.03 1.84 25.29
CA GLY A 216 6.81 2.74 26.12
C GLY A 216 7.66 3.75 25.34
N PRO A 217 8.74 4.28 25.94
CA PRO A 217 9.56 5.34 25.35
C PRO A 217 10.15 4.96 23.99
N PRO A 218 10.55 5.97 23.17
CA PRO A 218 11.10 5.74 21.84
C PRO A 218 12.29 4.78 21.85
N VAL A 219 12.22 3.75 21.01
CA VAL A 219 13.31 2.81 20.75
C VAL A 219 13.76 2.98 19.31
N LEU A 220 15.05 3.20 19.11
CA LEU A 220 15.68 3.26 17.80
C LEU A 220 16.93 2.39 17.82
N ASP A 221 16.97 1.39 16.96
CA ASP A 221 18.20 0.66 16.67
C ASP A 221 18.98 1.43 15.60
N THR A 222 20.19 1.85 15.95
CA THR A 222 21.09 2.61 15.08
C THR A 222 21.96 1.72 14.19
N SER A 223 21.71 0.40 14.17
CA SER A 223 22.41 -0.50 13.27
C SER A 223 22.19 -0.09 11.80
N PRO A 224 23.21 -0.26 10.93
CA PRO A 224 23.08 0.08 9.50
C PRO A 224 21.90 -0.65 8.81
N ARG A 225 21.59 -1.87 9.24
CA ARG A 225 20.47 -2.66 8.74
C ARG A 225 19.13 -1.99 9.05
N GLN A 226 18.93 -1.60 10.30
CA GLN A 226 17.67 -0.98 10.75
C GLN A 226 17.48 0.41 10.13
N LEU A 227 18.53 1.26 10.19
CA LEU A 227 18.47 2.60 9.59
C LEU A 227 18.31 2.54 8.07
N GLY A 228 19.00 1.61 7.41
CA GLY A 228 18.87 1.37 5.97
C GLY A 228 17.47 0.94 5.58
N GLY A 229 16.83 0.06 6.34
CA GLY A 229 15.45 -0.37 6.15
C GLY A 229 14.46 0.79 6.31
N ILE A 230 14.59 1.58 7.39
CA ILE A 230 13.74 2.79 7.61
C ILE A 230 13.94 3.78 6.46
N ALA A 231 15.17 4.08 6.06
CA ALA A 231 15.47 5.00 4.97
C ALA A 231 14.90 4.50 3.63
N TYR A 232 15.07 3.20 3.34
CA TYR A 232 14.51 2.58 2.13
C TYR A 232 12.99 2.70 2.10
N LEU A 233 12.30 2.31 3.17
CA LEU A 233 10.84 2.36 3.25
C LEU A 233 10.31 3.80 3.20
N ALA A 234 10.99 4.74 3.84
CA ALA A 234 10.59 6.14 3.86
C ALA A 234 10.86 6.85 2.52
N ILE A 235 12.11 6.80 2.04
CA ILE A 235 12.51 7.60 0.88
C ILE A 235 12.13 6.89 -0.42
N VAL A 236 12.57 5.64 -0.59
CA VAL A 236 12.35 4.90 -1.84
C VAL A 236 10.89 4.41 -1.89
N GLY A 237 10.42 3.73 -0.85
CA GLY A 237 9.08 3.14 -0.78
C GLY A 237 7.95 4.15 -0.63
N SER A 238 8.23 5.39 -0.20
CA SER A 238 7.18 6.39 0.02
C SER A 238 7.43 7.68 -0.79
N VAL A 239 8.50 8.43 -0.51
CA VAL A 239 8.71 9.76 -1.13
C VAL A 239 8.92 9.66 -2.65
N LEU A 240 9.68 8.68 -3.13
CA LEU A 240 9.92 8.46 -4.55
C LEU A 240 8.70 7.80 -5.23
N THR A 241 8.16 6.76 -4.62
CA THR A 241 7.21 5.86 -5.30
C THR A 241 5.82 6.47 -5.46
N PHE A 242 5.30 7.20 -4.47
CA PHE A 242 3.99 7.82 -4.61
C PHE A 242 3.91 8.83 -5.77
N PRO A 243 4.85 9.79 -5.95
CA PRO A 243 4.83 10.67 -7.11
C PRO A 243 4.92 9.95 -8.46
N LEU A 244 5.74 8.87 -8.54
CA LEU A 244 5.84 8.05 -9.75
C LEU A 244 4.51 7.34 -10.06
N TYR A 245 3.86 6.77 -9.07
CA TYR A 245 2.58 6.11 -9.24
C TYR A 245 1.48 7.09 -9.68
N PHE A 246 1.45 8.31 -9.14
CA PHE A 246 0.51 9.33 -9.58
C PHE A 246 0.79 9.84 -10.99
N MET A 247 2.06 9.89 -11.38
CA MET A 247 2.43 10.16 -12.78
C MET A 247 1.83 9.07 -13.69
N LEU A 248 1.94 7.78 -13.32
CA LEU A 248 1.31 6.68 -14.08
C LEU A 248 -0.20 6.85 -14.21
N ILE A 249 -0.88 7.26 -13.14
CA ILE A 249 -2.33 7.52 -13.19
C ILE A 249 -2.67 8.64 -14.18
N ARG A 250 -1.86 9.69 -14.24
CA ARG A 250 -2.04 10.80 -15.19
C ARG A 250 -1.79 10.36 -16.63
N ASP A 251 -0.72 9.60 -16.87
CA ASP A 251 -0.27 9.25 -18.21
C ASP A 251 -1.06 8.09 -18.83
N TRP A 252 -1.37 7.06 -18.04
CA TRP A 252 -2.05 5.85 -18.52
C TRP A 252 -3.52 5.75 -18.10
N GLY A 253 -3.94 6.63 -17.20
CA GLY A 253 -5.24 6.55 -16.54
C GLY A 253 -5.24 5.56 -15.36
N PRO A 254 -6.23 5.70 -14.44
CA PRO A 254 -6.30 4.91 -13.20
C PRO A 254 -6.47 3.41 -13.47
N GLY A 255 -7.14 3.03 -14.56
CA GLY A 255 -7.35 1.62 -14.93
C GLY A 255 -6.04 0.89 -15.24
N LYS A 256 -5.17 1.48 -16.08
CA LYS A 256 -3.88 0.86 -16.40
C LYS A 256 -2.88 0.93 -15.24
N ALA A 257 -2.87 2.02 -14.48
CA ALA A 257 -2.05 2.13 -13.28
C ALA A 257 -2.41 1.07 -12.23
N ALA A 258 -3.69 0.67 -12.14
CA ALA A 258 -4.16 -0.36 -11.21
C ALA A 258 -3.59 -1.77 -11.46
N TYR A 259 -3.02 -2.05 -12.67
CA TYR A 259 -2.28 -3.32 -12.90
C TYR A 259 -1.06 -3.46 -11.99
N ASN A 260 -0.58 -2.36 -11.40
CA ASN A 260 0.45 -2.41 -10.37
C ASN A 260 0.02 -3.26 -9.16
N GLY A 261 -1.27 -3.19 -8.77
CA GLY A 261 -1.86 -4.04 -7.72
C GLY A 261 -1.84 -5.54 -8.03
N VAL A 262 -1.68 -5.93 -9.31
CA VAL A 262 -1.49 -7.32 -9.72
C VAL A 262 0.00 -7.69 -9.78
N ALA A 263 0.84 -6.78 -10.24
CA ALA A 263 2.26 -7.04 -10.45
C ALA A 263 3.07 -7.04 -9.13
N VAL A 264 2.72 -6.18 -8.18
CA VAL A 264 3.38 -6.07 -6.85
C VAL A 264 3.37 -7.40 -6.08
N PRO A 265 2.24 -8.11 -5.93
CA PRO A 265 2.23 -9.42 -5.27
C PRO A 265 3.12 -10.47 -5.91
N VAL A 266 3.30 -10.43 -7.24
CA VAL A 266 4.20 -11.36 -7.93
C VAL A 266 5.64 -11.17 -7.47
N VAL A 267 6.09 -9.92 -7.37
CA VAL A 267 7.43 -9.58 -6.87
C VAL A 267 7.55 -9.95 -5.38
N ALA A 268 6.54 -9.60 -4.56
CA ALA A 268 6.53 -9.90 -3.14
C ALA A 268 6.60 -11.41 -2.87
N MET A 269 5.82 -12.22 -3.58
CA MET A 269 5.83 -13.68 -3.45
C MET A 269 7.16 -14.30 -3.93
N ALA A 270 7.77 -13.77 -5.00
CA ALA A 270 9.08 -14.21 -5.42
C ALA A 270 10.13 -13.95 -4.34
N LEU A 271 10.12 -12.76 -3.72
CA LEU A 271 11.02 -12.41 -2.63
C LEU A 271 10.75 -13.24 -1.35
N SER A 272 9.48 -13.45 -1.00
CA SER A 272 9.09 -14.30 0.12
C SER A 272 9.57 -15.76 -0.07
N THR A 273 9.51 -16.27 -1.31
CA THR A 273 10.04 -17.60 -1.65
C THR A 273 11.56 -17.67 -1.44
N LEU A 274 12.29 -16.64 -1.88
CA LEU A 274 13.76 -16.62 -1.83
C LEU A 274 14.31 -16.34 -0.41
N PHE A 275 13.66 -15.47 0.35
CA PHE A 275 14.22 -14.92 1.59
C PHE A 275 13.46 -15.34 2.87
N GLU A 276 12.18 -15.70 2.78
CA GLU A 276 11.38 -16.13 3.92
C GLU A 276 11.14 -17.66 3.93
N GLY A 277 11.65 -18.39 2.91
CA GLY A 277 11.51 -19.84 2.81
C GLY A 277 10.09 -20.28 2.50
N TYR A 278 9.27 -19.44 1.84
CA TYR A 278 7.92 -19.81 1.44
C TYR A 278 7.93 -21.04 0.54
N ARG A 279 7.15 -22.07 0.91
CA ARG A 279 7.06 -23.35 0.18
C ARG A 279 5.77 -23.41 -0.63
N TRP A 280 5.94 -23.45 -1.94
CA TRP A 280 4.82 -23.61 -2.86
C TRP A 280 4.24 -25.02 -2.79
N SER A 281 2.91 -25.10 -2.74
CA SER A 281 2.16 -26.30 -3.06
C SER A 281 1.35 -26.08 -4.34
N LEU A 282 0.82 -27.16 -4.93
CA LEU A 282 -0.09 -27.04 -6.07
C LEU A 282 -1.33 -26.20 -5.73
N LEU A 283 -1.83 -26.31 -4.48
CA LEU A 283 -2.98 -25.54 -4.02
C LEU A 283 -2.64 -24.07 -3.84
N ALA A 284 -1.48 -23.76 -3.24
CA ALA A 284 -1.00 -22.38 -3.08
C ALA A 284 -0.71 -21.73 -4.44
N GLY A 285 0.01 -22.41 -5.32
CA GLY A 285 0.32 -21.91 -6.66
C GLY A 285 -0.93 -21.73 -7.53
N GLY A 286 -1.83 -22.71 -7.52
CA GLY A 286 -3.12 -22.63 -8.23
C GLY A 286 -4.01 -21.51 -7.69
N GLY A 287 -4.08 -21.35 -6.37
CA GLY A 287 -4.83 -20.28 -5.71
C GLY A 287 -4.28 -18.88 -6.07
N ALA A 288 -2.96 -18.70 -5.99
CA ALA A 288 -2.30 -17.45 -6.38
C ALA A 288 -2.53 -17.14 -7.87
N ALA A 289 -2.33 -18.10 -8.76
CA ALA A 289 -2.58 -17.92 -10.20
C ALA A 289 -4.05 -17.55 -10.48
N LEU A 290 -5.00 -18.22 -9.84
CA LEU A 290 -6.42 -17.93 -9.98
C LEU A 290 -6.76 -16.53 -9.47
N ALA A 291 -6.17 -16.10 -8.33
CA ALA A 291 -6.34 -14.76 -7.79
C ALA A 291 -5.84 -13.69 -8.79
N MET A 292 -4.66 -13.90 -9.38
CA MET A 292 -4.09 -12.97 -10.36
C MET A 292 -4.92 -12.90 -11.64
N VAL A 293 -5.39 -14.05 -12.17
CA VAL A 293 -6.30 -14.08 -13.33
C VAL A 293 -7.61 -13.35 -13.03
N GLY A 294 -8.19 -13.57 -11.86
CA GLY A 294 -9.39 -12.85 -11.42
C GLY A 294 -9.20 -11.33 -11.37
N LEU A 295 -8.09 -10.85 -10.83
CA LEU A 295 -7.76 -9.43 -10.80
C LEU A 295 -7.55 -8.85 -12.19
N LEU A 296 -6.90 -9.58 -13.11
CA LEU A 296 -6.73 -9.17 -14.50
C LEU A 296 -8.09 -9.03 -15.21
N ILE A 297 -9.01 -9.99 -14.99
CA ILE A 297 -10.38 -9.90 -15.52
C ILE A 297 -11.11 -8.68 -14.94
N ALA A 298 -11.02 -8.46 -13.62
CA ALA A 298 -11.65 -7.32 -12.96
C ALA A 298 -11.17 -5.97 -13.51
N LEU A 299 -9.89 -5.87 -13.86
CA LEU A 299 -9.28 -4.65 -14.41
C LEU A 299 -9.56 -4.46 -15.91
N SER A 300 -9.77 -5.53 -16.67
CA SER A 300 -9.94 -5.48 -18.13
C SER A 300 -11.20 -4.72 -18.60
N GLY A 301 -12.18 -4.52 -17.72
CA GLY A 301 -13.42 -3.78 -18.00
C GLY A 301 -13.32 -2.25 -17.86
N ARG A 302 -12.25 -1.74 -17.25
CA ARG A 302 -12.06 -0.28 -17.06
C ARG A 302 -11.47 0.35 -18.33
N LYS A 303 -12.37 0.87 -19.21
CA LYS A 303 -12.00 1.80 -20.29
C LYS A 303 -12.01 3.24 -19.79
#